data_998fe99c056d9f4f6c2a5122a312c265
#
_entry.id   998fe99c056d9f4f6c2a5122a312c265
#
_cell.length_a   1.000
_cell.length_b   1.000
_cell.length_c   1.000
_cell.angle_alpha   90.00
_cell.angle_beta   90.00
_cell.angle_gamma   90.00
#
_symmetry.space_group_name_H-M   'P 1'
#
loop_
_entity.id
_entity.type
_entity.pdbx_description
1 polymer ?
#
loop_
_entity_poly.entity_id
_entity_poly.type
_entity_poly.pdbx_seq_one_letter_code
_entity_poly.pdbx_strand_id
1 'polypeptide(L)'
;ATWPDGTIYRGDFVNGARDGTGTLTQSDGFRYSGMWVAGEMTGVGVATYPSGDRYAGRFVKGKREGIGKLVYKGGEVSSGIWMAGVLTEPPPAAQGAPAAP
;
A
#
# COMPACT_ATOMS: atom_id res chain seq x y z
N ALA A 1 -14.13 -5.29 -12.37
CA ALA A 1 -14.70 -4.12 -13.03
C ALA A 1 -13.62 -3.38 -13.80
N THR A 2 -13.99 -2.75 -14.85
CA THR A 2 -13.07 -2.01 -15.71
C THR A 2 -13.63 -0.61 -15.91
N TRP A 3 -12.77 0.40 -15.76
CA TRP A 3 -13.17 1.79 -15.96
C TRP A 3 -12.63 2.31 -17.28
N PRO A 4 -13.22 3.37 -17.82
CA PRO A 4 -12.81 3.90 -19.13
C PRO A 4 -11.34 4.33 -19.22
N ASP A 5 -10.72 4.66 -18.11
CA ASP A 5 -9.32 5.09 -18.10
C ASP A 5 -8.35 3.90 -18.11
N GLY A 6 -8.86 2.68 -18.22
CA GLY A 6 -8.01 1.50 -18.22
C GLY A 6 -7.79 0.88 -16.85
N THR A 7 -8.42 1.43 -15.82
CA THR A 7 -8.32 0.86 -14.47
C THR A 7 -9.10 -0.44 -14.41
N ILE A 8 -8.51 -1.47 -13.81
CA ILE A 8 -9.13 -2.77 -13.65
C ILE A 8 -9.11 -3.15 -12.17
N TYR A 9 -10.26 -3.54 -11.65
CA TYR A 9 -10.35 -4.05 -10.28
C TYR A 9 -10.87 -5.48 -10.30
N ARG A 10 -10.22 -6.35 -9.53
CA ARG A 10 -10.66 -7.73 -9.34
C ARG A 10 -10.68 -8.02 -7.86
N GLY A 11 -11.84 -8.35 -7.34
CA GLY A 11 -11.97 -8.66 -5.92
C GLY A 11 -13.38 -8.49 -5.43
N ASP A 12 -13.51 -8.28 -4.15
CA ASP A 12 -14.80 -8.23 -3.48
C ASP A 12 -15.47 -6.88 -3.65
N PHE A 13 -16.79 -6.91 -3.75
CA PHE A 13 -17.62 -5.71 -3.77
C PHE A 13 -18.73 -5.86 -2.75
N VAL A 14 -19.06 -4.76 -2.08
CA VAL A 14 -20.21 -4.71 -1.18
C VAL A 14 -20.97 -3.43 -1.53
N ASN A 15 -22.24 -3.57 -1.88
CA ASN A 15 -23.10 -2.44 -2.23
C ASN A 15 -22.47 -1.54 -3.28
N GLY A 16 -21.82 -2.14 -4.27
CA GLY A 16 -21.25 -1.38 -5.37
C GLY A 16 -19.89 -0.76 -5.09
N ALA A 17 -19.34 -0.95 -3.90
CA ALA A 17 -18.02 -0.43 -3.56
C ALA A 17 -17.04 -1.56 -3.32
N ARG A 18 -15.76 -1.32 -3.59
CA ARG A 18 -14.72 -2.30 -3.30
C ARG A 18 -14.64 -2.46 -1.79
N ASP A 19 -14.71 -3.69 -1.33
CA ASP A 19 -14.74 -3.96 0.10
C ASP A 19 -14.31 -5.39 0.31
N GLY A 20 -13.40 -5.62 1.27
CA GLY A 20 -12.82 -6.94 1.47
C GLY A 20 -11.43 -7.00 0.91
N THR A 21 -11.13 -7.96 0.05
CA THR A 21 -9.82 -8.05 -0.58
C THR A 21 -9.96 -7.93 -2.09
N GLY A 22 -8.95 -7.32 -2.72
CA GLY A 22 -8.98 -7.17 -4.16
C GLY A 22 -7.71 -6.55 -4.70
N THR A 23 -7.56 -6.60 -6.02
CA THR A 23 -6.41 -6.06 -6.73
C THR A 23 -6.88 -5.00 -7.70
N LEU A 24 -6.28 -3.82 -7.62
CA LEU A 24 -6.53 -2.72 -8.53
C LEU A 24 -5.30 -2.54 -9.42
N THR A 25 -5.51 -2.39 -10.72
CA THR A 25 -4.42 -2.11 -11.65
C THR A 25 -4.82 -0.91 -12.48
N GLN A 26 -3.93 0.08 -12.54
CA GLN A 26 -4.16 1.29 -13.34
C GLN A 26 -3.29 1.27 -14.58
N SER A 27 -3.72 2.02 -15.59
CA SER A 27 -3.01 2.03 -16.87
C SER A 27 -1.62 2.64 -16.76
N ASP A 28 -1.35 3.44 -15.73
CA ASP A 28 -0.04 4.05 -15.55
C ASP A 28 0.95 3.12 -14.87
N GLY A 29 0.53 1.91 -14.51
CA GLY A 29 1.41 0.96 -13.85
C GLY A 29 1.19 0.82 -12.36
N PHE A 30 0.37 1.65 -11.76
CA PHE A 30 0.07 1.52 -10.33
C PHE A 30 -0.75 0.25 -10.10
N ARG A 31 -0.42 -0.49 -9.05
CA ARG A 31 -1.13 -1.71 -8.70
C ARG A 31 -1.21 -1.82 -7.19
N TYR A 32 -2.40 -2.11 -6.69
CA TYR A 32 -2.59 -2.37 -5.27
C TYR A 32 -3.28 -3.71 -5.10
N SER A 33 -2.77 -4.54 -4.19
CA SER A 33 -3.38 -5.81 -3.85
C SER A 33 -3.48 -5.88 -2.35
N GLY A 34 -4.68 -5.99 -1.83
CA GLY A 34 -4.88 -6.05 -0.40
C GLY A 34 -6.29 -5.73 0.02
N MET A 35 -6.42 -5.13 1.19
CA MET A 35 -7.71 -4.90 1.81
C MET A 35 -8.34 -3.58 1.38
N TRP A 36 -9.66 -3.59 1.31
CA TRP A 36 -10.45 -2.43 0.90
C TRP A 36 -11.60 -2.23 1.87
N VAL A 37 -11.96 -0.99 2.13
CA VAL A 37 -13.13 -0.65 2.93
C VAL A 37 -13.85 0.48 2.23
N ALA A 38 -15.11 0.26 1.86
CA ALA A 38 -15.97 1.27 1.25
C ALA A 38 -15.30 2.00 0.08
N GLY A 39 -14.58 1.27 -0.75
CA GLY A 39 -13.96 1.83 -1.94
C GLY A 39 -12.56 2.36 -1.75
N GLU A 40 -12.03 2.33 -0.54
CA GLU A 40 -10.71 2.86 -0.25
C GLU A 40 -9.76 1.77 0.24
N MET A 41 -8.48 1.91 -0.12
CA MET A 41 -7.45 1.00 0.35
C MET A 41 -7.29 1.22 1.85
N THR A 42 -7.64 0.24 2.65
CA THR A 42 -7.57 0.35 4.10
C THR A 42 -7.26 -1.02 4.67
N GLY A 43 -6.23 -1.09 5.52
CA GLY A 43 -5.77 -2.35 6.08
C GLY A 43 -4.45 -2.75 5.46
N VAL A 44 -4.13 -4.03 5.51
CA VAL A 44 -2.85 -4.51 5.01
C VAL A 44 -2.92 -4.74 3.50
N GLY A 45 -1.89 -4.28 2.78
CA GLY A 45 -1.84 -4.49 1.35
C GLY A 45 -0.46 -4.20 0.79
N VAL A 46 -0.33 -4.45 -0.52
CA VAL A 46 0.91 -4.21 -1.25
C VAL A 46 0.60 -3.30 -2.42
N ALA A 47 1.29 -2.16 -2.51
CA ALA A 47 1.14 -1.24 -3.61
C ALA A 47 2.42 -1.23 -4.43
N THR A 48 2.28 -1.29 -5.75
CA THR A 48 3.40 -1.15 -6.67
C THR A 48 3.17 0.13 -7.43
N TYR A 49 4.15 1.02 -7.41
CA TYR A 49 4.01 2.35 -8.01
C TYR A 49 4.55 2.36 -9.43
N PRO A 50 4.12 3.31 -10.26
CA PRO A 50 4.60 3.40 -11.63
C PRO A 50 6.12 3.52 -11.74
N SER A 51 6.76 4.07 -10.71
CA SER A 51 8.21 4.21 -10.69
C SER A 51 8.93 2.88 -10.50
N GLY A 52 8.22 1.82 -10.08
CA GLY A 52 8.84 0.55 -9.77
C GLY A 52 9.03 0.32 -8.28
N ASP A 53 8.71 1.30 -7.45
CA ASP A 53 8.77 1.15 -6.02
C ASP A 53 7.60 0.31 -5.52
N ARG A 54 7.77 -0.37 -4.38
CA ARG A 54 6.73 -1.22 -3.84
C ARG A 54 6.61 -1.00 -2.34
N TYR A 55 5.39 -0.76 -1.87
CA TYR A 55 5.12 -0.64 -0.45
C TYR A 55 4.30 -1.83 0.03
N ALA A 56 4.70 -2.42 1.16
CA ALA A 56 3.96 -3.50 1.78
C ALA A 56 3.72 -3.12 3.23
N GLY A 57 2.47 -3.02 3.62
CA GLY A 57 2.13 -2.62 4.98
C GLY A 57 0.70 -2.14 5.08
N ARG A 58 0.47 -1.24 6.03
CA ARG A 58 -0.88 -0.79 6.32
C ARG A 58 -1.22 0.47 5.55
N PHE A 59 -2.51 0.60 5.22
CA PHE A 59 -3.06 1.76 4.54
C PHE A 59 -4.28 2.24 5.30
N VAL A 60 -4.52 3.54 5.23
CA VAL A 60 -5.77 4.13 5.71
C VAL A 60 -6.21 5.11 4.64
N LYS A 61 -7.39 4.86 4.08
CA LYS A 61 -8.00 5.71 3.04
C LYS A 61 -7.01 6.03 1.92
N GLY A 62 -6.32 4.99 1.46
CA GLY A 62 -5.42 5.11 0.32
C GLY A 62 -4.02 5.60 0.64
N LYS A 63 -3.72 5.91 1.89
CA LYS A 63 -2.41 6.43 2.28
C LYS A 63 -1.67 5.42 3.15
N ARG A 64 -0.35 5.44 3.04
CA ARG A 64 0.48 4.59 3.89
C ARG A 64 0.35 5.09 5.33
N GLU A 65 0.03 4.16 6.21
CA GLU A 65 -0.26 4.55 7.58
C GLU A 65 0.11 3.38 8.50
N GLY A 66 0.84 3.65 9.58
CA GLY A 66 1.25 2.62 10.50
C GLY A 66 2.50 1.90 10.01
N ILE A 67 2.68 0.65 10.40
CA ILE A 67 3.89 -0.08 10.09
C ILE A 67 3.90 -0.53 8.63
N GLY A 68 5.00 -0.27 7.93
CA GLY A 68 5.11 -0.68 6.54
C GLY A 68 6.53 -0.55 6.03
N LYS A 69 6.78 -1.16 4.86
CA LYS A 69 8.08 -1.21 4.25
C LYS A 69 7.96 -0.79 2.79
N LEU A 70 8.74 0.21 2.40
CA LEU A 70 8.81 0.67 1.02
C LEU A 70 10.14 0.20 0.43
N VAL A 71 10.06 -0.55 -0.66
CA VAL A 71 11.24 -1.02 -1.38
C VAL A 71 11.34 -0.22 -2.66
N TYR A 72 12.42 0.49 -2.84
CA TYR A 72 12.63 1.31 -4.03
C TYR A 72 13.10 0.45 -5.19
N LYS A 73 12.86 0.93 -6.38
CA LYS A 73 13.24 0.22 -7.59
C LYS A 73 14.71 -0.20 -7.57
N GLY A 74 15.56 0.63 -7.02
CA GLY A 74 16.98 0.34 -6.94
C GLY A 74 17.38 -0.65 -5.86
N GLY A 75 16.42 -1.15 -5.08
CA GLY A 75 16.70 -2.12 -4.02
C GLY A 75 16.81 -1.54 -2.63
N GLU A 76 16.82 -0.22 -2.51
CA GLU A 76 16.86 0.41 -1.19
C GLU A 76 15.54 0.19 -0.47
N VAL A 77 15.57 0.21 0.86
CA VAL A 77 14.39 -0.05 1.67
C VAL A 77 14.21 1.04 2.72
N SER A 78 12.99 1.56 2.81
CA SER A 78 12.60 2.45 3.91
C SER A 78 11.49 1.76 4.67
N SER A 79 11.72 1.43 5.93
CA SER A 79 10.71 0.77 6.73
C SER A 79 10.54 1.49 8.05
N GLY A 80 9.36 1.38 8.62
CA GLY A 80 9.07 2.03 9.88
C GLY A 80 7.62 2.35 10.02
N ILE A 81 7.34 3.47 10.69
CA ILE A 81 5.97 3.92 10.93
C ILE A 81 5.67 5.08 9.98
N TRP A 82 4.58 4.96 9.25
CA TRP A 82 4.16 5.90 8.23
C TRP A 82 2.95 6.69 8.70
N MET A 83 2.85 7.93 8.31
CA MET A 83 1.71 8.76 8.63
C MET A 83 1.37 9.59 7.40
N ALA A 84 0.17 9.40 6.89
CA ALA A 84 -0.32 10.10 5.71
C ALA A 84 0.64 10.00 4.53
N GLY A 85 1.28 8.84 4.35
CA GLY A 85 2.18 8.60 3.24
C GLY A 85 3.64 8.98 3.49
N VAL A 86 3.95 9.47 4.67
CA VAL A 86 5.31 9.93 5.01
C VAL A 86 5.90 9.05 6.10
N LEU A 87 7.14 8.65 5.92
CA LEU A 87 7.83 7.87 6.95
C LEU A 87 8.21 8.80 8.10
N THR A 88 7.71 8.48 9.30
CA THR A 88 7.89 9.35 10.45
C THR A 88 8.84 8.79 11.50
N GLU A 89 8.91 7.47 11.62
CA GLU A 89 9.71 6.83 12.67
C GLU A 89 10.32 5.55 12.17
N PRO A 90 11.46 5.15 12.72
CA PRO A 90 12.01 3.85 12.38
C PRO A 90 11.12 2.72 12.90
N PRO A 91 11.31 1.50 12.42
CA PRO A 91 10.46 0.40 12.86
C PRO A 91 10.61 0.15 14.34
N PRO A 92 9.53 -0.19 15.04
CA PRO A 92 9.63 -0.49 16.46
C PRO A 92 10.62 -1.61 16.77
N ALA A 93 10.70 -2.59 15.92
CA ALA A 93 11.65 -3.67 16.11
C ALA A 93 13.08 -3.19 16.02
N ALA A 94 13.33 -2.22 15.17
CA ALA A 94 14.65 -1.65 15.06
C ALA A 94 15.01 -0.85 16.28
N GLN A 95 14.03 -0.30 16.94
CA GLN A 95 14.29 0.44 18.16
C GLN A 95 14.72 -0.48 19.27
N GLY A 96 14.24 -1.70 19.25
CA GLY A 96 14.67 -2.66 20.23
C GLY A 96 15.95 -3.31 19.80
N ALA A 97 16.33 -3.19 18.58
CA ALA A 97 17.53 -3.78 18.12
C ALA A 97 18.60 -2.79 18.32
N PRO A 98 19.70 -3.19 18.33
CA PRO A 98 20.77 -2.34 18.49
C PRO A 98 20.95 -1.65 17.25
N ALA A 99 20.17 -1.54 16.72
CA ALA A 99 20.18 -0.79 15.74
C ALA A 99 21.35 -0.33 15.37
N ALA A 100 21.59 -0.39 15.52
CA ALA A 100 22.17 0.07 15.28
C ALA A 100 22.63 0.59 15.03
N PRO A 101 23.01 0.84 14.92
CA PRO A 101 23.54 1.67 14.71
C PRO A 101 23.70 1.98 13.99
#